data_a0ecb18fc828590e31eb55b06a8c7d2a
#
_entry.id   a0ecb18fc828590e31eb55b06a8c7d2a
#
_cell.length_a   1.000
_cell.length_b   1.000
_cell.length_c   1.000
_cell.angle_alpha   90.00
_cell.angle_beta   90.00
_cell.angle_gamma   90.00
#
_symmetry.space_group_name_H-M   'P 1'
#
loop_
_entity.id
_entity.type
_entity.pdbx_description
1 polymer ?
#
loop_
_entity_poly.entity_id
_entity_poly.type
_entity_poly.pdbx_seq_one_letter_code
_entity_poly.pdbx_strand_id
1 'polypeptide(L)' 'MVTVFDVLNDKLTESKRSSEDFLVSGGPKDYAGYKEMCGVIQGLNIALREVADLSRNYMEDDDD' A
#
# COMPACT_ATOMS: atom_id res chain seq x y z
N MET A 1 18.26 -9.11 -5.45
CA MET A 1 18.74 -8.36 -4.27
C MET A 1 17.59 -7.61 -3.64
N VAL A 2 17.48 -7.66 -2.31
CA VAL A 2 16.44 -6.96 -1.58
C VAL A 2 16.89 -5.52 -1.33
N THR A 3 16.04 -4.56 -1.70
CA THR A 3 16.34 -3.15 -1.49
C THR A 3 15.37 -2.58 -0.44
N VAL A 4 15.63 -1.34 -0.02
CA VAL A 4 14.72 -0.66 0.90
C VAL A 4 13.35 -0.51 0.27
N PHE A 5 13.29 -0.38 -1.06
CA PHE A 5 12.00 -0.29 -1.76
C PHE A 5 11.22 -1.59 -1.64
N ASP A 6 11.91 -2.73 -1.73
CA ASP A 6 11.25 -4.03 -1.59
C ASP A 6 10.67 -4.20 -0.18
N VAL A 7 11.44 -3.80 0.83
CA VAL A 7 10.99 -3.91 2.21
C VAL A 7 9.77 -3.00 2.44
N LEU A 8 9.82 -1.78 1.94
CA LEU A 8 8.72 -0.84 2.10
C LEU A 8 7.48 -1.34 1.35
N ASN A 9 7.68 -1.87 0.15
CA ASN A 9 6.57 -2.44 -0.62
C ASN A 9 5.89 -3.56 0.15
N ASP A 10 6.68 -4.45 0.75
CA ASP A 10 6.13 -5.57 1.52
C ASP A 10 5.33 -5.08 2.72
N LYS A 11 5.85 -4.07 3.42
CA LYS A 11 5.16 -3.54 4.58
C LYS A 11 3.84 -2.86 4.20
N LEU A 12 3.84 -2.12 3.12
CA LEU A 12 2.62 -1.46 2.65
C LEU A 12 1.59 -2.48 2.16
N THR A 13 2.07 -3.52 1.47
CA THR A 13 1.19 -4.60 1.00
C THR A 13 0.55 -5.32 2.16
N GLU A 14 1.31 -5.56 3.23
CA GLU A 14 0.79 -6.21 4.41
C GLU A 14 -0.26 -5.35 5.10
N SER A 15 -0.01 -4.05 5.21
CA SER A 15 -0.99 -3.11 5.78
C SER A 15 -2.27 -3.09 4.96
N LYS A 16 -2.14 -3.10 3.64
CA LYS A 16 -3.29 -3.12 2.75
C LYS A 16 -4.10 -4.39 2.95
N ARG A 17 -3.42 -5.53 3.01
CA ARG A 17 -4.09 -6.82 3.20
C ARG A 17 -4.83 -6.86 4.52
N SER A 18 -4.22 -6.37 5.60
CA SER A 18 -4.87 -6.29 6.90
C SER A 18 -6.13 -5.44 6.84
N SER A 19 -6.06 -4.31 6.14
CA SER A 19 -7.22 -3.42 6.00
C SER A 19 -8.33 -4.08 5.19
N GLU A 20 -7.96 -4.79 4.14
CA GLU A 20 -8.94 -5.51 3.31
C GLU A 20 -9.59 -6.63 4.11
N ASP A 21 -8.81 -7.37 4.89
CA ASP A 21 -9.33 -8.44 5.72
C ASP A 21 -10.30 -7.91 6.76
N PHE A 22 -9.97 -6.78 7.38
CA PHE A 22 -10.87 -6.14 8.33
C PHE A 22 -12.20 -5.78 7.68
N LEU A 23 -12.13 -5.21 6.47
CA LEU A 23 -13.32 -4.80 5.74
C LEU A 23 -14.18 -6.00 5.37
N VAL A 24 -13.56 -7.06 4.85
CA VAL A 24 -14.26 -8.26 4.40
C VAL A 24 -14.89 -9.00 5.56
N SER A 25 -14.26 -9.00 6.72
CA SER A 25 -14.76 -9.71 7.89
C SER A 25 -15.90 -8.96 8.60
N GLY A 26 -16.32 -7.82 8.09
CA GLY A 26 -17.39 -7.05 8.69
C GLY A 26 -16.94 -6.19 9.86
N GLY A 27 -15.66 -5.85 9.90
CA GLY A 27 -15.11 -5.01 10.96
C GLY A 27 -15.77 -3.64 11.13
N PRO A 28 -16.04 -2.92 10.02
CA PRO A 28 -16.69 -1.62 10.15
C PRO A 28 -18.12 -1.77 10.67
N LYS A 29 -18.47 -0.92 11.63
CA LYS A 29 -19.77 -1.00 12.30
C LYS A 29 -20.85 -0.21 11.59
N ASP A 30 -20.46 0.77 10.78
CA ASP A 30 -21.40 1.63 10.09
C ASP A 30 -20.80 2.09 8.76
N TYR A 31 -21.58 2.83 8.02
CA TYR A 31 -21.15 3.31 6.70
C TYR A 31 -19.95 4.24 6.77
N ALA A 32 -19.90 5.09 7.80
CA ALA A 32 -18.78 6.01 7.97
C ALA A 32 -17.47 5.23 8.18
N GLY A 33 -17.52 4.19 9.01
CA GLY A 33 -16.35 3.35 9.24
C GLY A 33 -15.94 2.60 7.97
N TYR A 34 -16.92 2.13 7.21
CA TYR A 34 -16.65 1.47 5.94
C TYR A 34 -15.94 2.42 4.97
N LYS A 35 -16.46 3.65 4.81
CA LYS A 35 -15.86 4.62 3.90
C LYS A 35 -14.46 5.00 4.35
N GLU A 36 -14.24 5.11 5.65
CA GLU A 36 -12.93 5.41 6.18
C GLU A 36 -11.91 4.34 5.79
N MET A 37 -12.30 3.07 5.93
CA MET A 37 -11.41 1.97 5.55
C MET A 37 -11.15 1.94 4.05
N CYS A 38 -12.15 2.25 3.25
CA CYS A 38 -11.94 2.35 1.80
C CYS A 38 -10.91 3.43 1.47
N GLY A 39 -10.96 4.55 2.19
CA GLY A 39 -9.98 5.62 2.02
C GLY A 39 -8.58 5.18 2.40
N VAL A 40 -8.46 4.41 3.49
CA VAL A 40 -7.17 3.87 3.91
C VAL A 40 -6.60 2.96 2.82
N ILE A 41 -7.43 2.08 2.28
CA ILE A 41 -6.99 1.15 1.23
C ILE A 41 -6.57 1.91 -0.03
N GLN A 42 -7.34 2.93 -0.41
CA GLN A 42 -6.98 3.78 -1.54
C GLN A 42 -5.64 4.47 -1.32
N GLY A 43 -5.43 5.00 -0.12
CA GLY A 43 -4.17 5.66 0.22
C GLY A 43 -3.00 4.69 0.13
N LEU A 44 -3.19 3.46 0.59
CA LEU A 44 -2.15 2.45 0.51
C LEU A 44 -1.85 2.06 -0.94
N ASN A 45 -2.88 1.99 -1.78
CA ASN A 45 -2.67 1.72 -3.21
C ASN A 45 -1.89 2.83 -3.87
N ILE A 46 -2.20 4.08 -3.53
CA ILE A 46 -1.45 5.22 -4.06
C ILE A 46 0.01 5.16 -3.60
N ALA A 47 0.22 4.87 -2.33
CA ALA A 47 1.57 4.78 -1.78
C ALA A 47 2.37 3.67 -2.46
N LEU A 48 1.74 2.52 -2.70
CA LEU A 48 2.40 1.40 -3.38
C LEU A 48 2.81 1.79 -4.79
N ARG A 49 1.96 2.53 -5.49
CA ARG A 49 2.28 3.01 -6.84
C ARG A 49 3.44 3.98 -6.81
N GLU A 50 3.45 4.89 -5.84
CA GLU A 50 4.53 5.86 -5.73
C GLU A 50 5.85 5.19 -5.41
N VAL A 51 5.83 4.17 -4.55
CA VAL A 51 7.04 3.41 -4.23
C VAL A 51 7.55 2.69 -5.47
N ALA A 52 6.66 2.10 -6.26
CA ALA A 52 7.05 1.40 -7.48
C ALA A 52 7.66 2.37 -8.49
N ASP A 53 7.06 3.54 -8.65
CA ASP A 53 7.57 4.55 -9.58
C ASP A 53 8.93 5.06 -9.13
N LEU A 54 9.07 5.34 -7.85
CA LEU A 54 10.33 5.84 -7.31
C LEU A 54 11.43 4.81 -7.46
N SER A 55 11.12 3.56 -7.18
CA SER A 55 12.08 2.47 -7.30
C SER A 55 12.56 2.33 -8.75
N ARG A 56 11.64 2.38 -9.70
CA ARG A 56 12.00 2.27 -11.11
C ARG A 56 12.85 3.44 -11.57
N ASN A 57 12.46 4.66 -11.19
CA ASN A 57 13.20 5.84 -11.59
C ASN A 57 14.58 5.88 -10.98
N TYR A 58 14.68 5.46 -9.73
CA TYR A 58 15.96 5.39 -9.04
C TYR A 58 16.91 4.41 -9.73
N MET A 59 16.38 3.24 -10.10
CA MET A 59 17.19 2.23 -10.76
C MET A 59 17.63 2.68 -12.15
N GLU A 60 16.76 3.39 -12.86
CA GLU A 60 17.11 3.92 -14.19
C GLU A 60 18.24 4.96 -14.10
N ASP A 61 18.19 5.81 -13.09
CA ASP A 61 19.24 6.82 -12.87
C ASP A 61 20.59 6.17 -12.64
N ASP A 62 20.59 5.01 -12.00
CA ASP A 62 21.82 4.27 -11.71
C ASP A 62 22.48 3.73 -12.98
N ASP A 63 21.70 3.53 -14.02
CA ASP A 63 22.20 2.97 -15.27
C ASP A 63 23.01 3.97 -16.10
N ASP A 64 22.90 5.23 -15.78
CA ASP A 64 23.68 6.24 -16.46
C ASP A 64 25.12 6.26 -15.96
#